data_0ad6ddf27a102e6c25ffa01bfd1dbdf2
#
_entry.id   0ad6ddf27a102e6c25ffa01bfd1dbdf2
#
_cell.length_a   1.000
_cell.length_b   1.000
_cell.length_c   1.000
_cell.angle_alpha   90.00
_cell.angle_beta   90.00
_cell.angle_gamma   90.00
#
_symmetry.space_group_name_H-M   'P 1'
#
loop_
_entity.id
_entity.type
_entity.pdbx_description
1 polymer ?
#
loop_
_entity_poly.entity_id
_entity_poly.type
_entity_poly.pdbx_seq_one_letter_code
_entity_poly.pdbx_strand_id
1 'polypeptide(L)'
;MSTRLATLRAALAVTATLLPTAAWAHVGHGSTVGFVHGFVHPVTGIDHVLAMVAVGLFAANLGGRALWAVPLSFVSVMAVGGVLGVAGIGVPFVEAGIAISVIVLGLAVALRWQWPVAAAMALVGIFAIFHGHAHGAEMPVDASGLEYGLGFMLATALLHVVGIGLGIGIARFGRTTSPRVIQFGGGAMAVAGLGILTGVI
;
A
#
# COMPACT_ATOMS: atom_id res chain seq x y z
N MET A 1 -30.89 -31.95 -3.12
CA MET A 1 -29.57 -32.48 -2.68
C MET A 1 -28.39 -31.85 -3.45
N SER A 2 -28.62 -31.17 -4.60
CA SER A 2 -27.57 -30.58 -5.46
C SER A 2 -27.02 -29.22 -5.03
N THR A 3 -27.84 -28.36 -4.43
CA THR A 3 -27.42 -26.99 -4.03
C THR A 3 -26.46 -26.96 -2.85
N ARG A 4 -26.60 -27.89 -1.88
CA ARG A 4 -25.69 -27.96 -0.72
C ARG A 4 -24.28 -28.47 -1.11
N LEU A 5 -24.19 -29.34 -2.11
CA LEU A 5 -22.89 -29.81 -2.62
C LEU A 5 -22.17 -28.71 -3.43
N ALA A 6 -22.88 -27.85 -4.15
CA ALA A 6 -22.31 -26.72 -4.88
C ALA A 6 -21.76 -25.64 -3.92
N THR A 7 -22.48 -25.31 -2.86
CA THR A 7 -22.03 -24.38 -1.81
C THR A 7 -20.83 -24.91 -1.03
N LEU A 8 -20.78 -26.23 -0.73
CA LEU A 8 -19.64 -26.82 -0.06
C LEU A 8 -18.36 -26.83 -0.94
N ARG A 9 -18.54 -27.10 -2.25
CA ARG A 9 -17.42 -27.02 -3.21
C ARG A 9 -16.90 -25.61 -3.41
N ALA A 10 -17.78 -24.62 -3.45
CA ALA A 10 -17.40 -23.21 -3.52
C ALA A 10 -16.66 -22.76 -2.24
N ALA A 11 -17.14 -23.14 -1.06
CA ALA A 11 -16.48 -22.85 0.22
C ALA A 11 -15.10 -23.51 0.34
N LEU A 12 -14.96 -24.78 -0.10
CA LEU A 12 -13.67 -25.48 -0.12
C LEU A 12 -12.68 -24.89 -1.14
N ALA A 13 -13.16 -24.40 -2.28
CA ALA A 13 -12.32 -23.74 -3.27
C ALA A 13 -11.79 -22.39 -2.74
N VAL A 14 -12.62 -21.60 -2.04
CA VAL A 14 -12.20 -20.34 -1.42
C VAL A 14 -11.23 -20.57 -0.26
N THR A 15 -11.42 -21.62 0.55
CA THR A 15 -10.47 -21.95 1.65
C THR A 15 -9.15 -22.48 1.13
N ALA A 16 -9.11 -23.19 0.01
CA ALA A 16 -7.87 -23.69 -0.58
C ALA A 16 -6.99 -22.57 -1.19
N THR A 17 -7.59 -21.45 -1.59
CA THR A 17 -6.84 -20.27 -2.09
C THR A 17 -6.29 -19.37 -0.98
N LEU A 18 -6.70 -19.58 0.28
CA LEU A 18 -6.25 -18.81 1.45
C LEU A 18 -5.14 -19.51 2.27
N LEU A 19 -4.69 -20.69 1.85
CA LEU A 19 -3.54 -21.33 2.48
C LEU A 19 -2.26 -20.58 2.06
N PRO A 20 -1.42 -20.12 3.00
CA PRO A 20 -0.13 -19.54 2.66
C PRO A 20 0.70 -20.65 1.98
N THR A 21 0.94 -20.51 0.69
CA THR A 21 1.97 -21.29 0.01
C THR A 21 3.29 -20.90 0.62
N ALA A 22 3.95 -21.82 1.33
CA ALA A 22 5.31 -21.61 1.80
C ALA A 22 6.18 -21.20 0.60
N ALA A 23 6.60 -19.94 0.59
CA ALA A 23 7.52 -19.44 -0.41
C ALA A 23 8.85 -20.17 -0.23
N TRP A 24 9.19 -21.06 -1.15
CA TRP A 24 10.50 -21.67 -1.22
C TRP A 24 11.48 -20.59 -1.70
N ALA A 25 12.15 -19.96 -0.73
CA ALA A 25 13.26 -19.06 -1.02
C ALA A 25 14.46 -19.90 -1.50
N HIS A 26 14.53 -20.19 -2.81
CA HIS A 26 15.76 -20.64 -3.40
C HIS A 26 16.65 -19.44 -3.66
N VAL A 27 17.75 -19.39 -2.94
CA VAL A 27 18.84 -18.44 -3.03
C VAL A 27 19.46 -18.53 -4.44
N GLY A 28 19.04 -17.65 -5.33
CA GLY A 28 19.71 -17.44 -6.62
C GLY A 28 20.57 -16.18 -6.51
N HIS A 29 21.87 -16.31 -6.53
CA HIS A 29 22.80 -15.19 -6.62
C HIS A 29 22.71 -14.55 -8.01
N GLY A 30 22.02 -13.41 -8.14
CA GLY A 30 21.95 -12.66 -9.39
C GLY A 30 21.17 -11.35 -9.23
N SER A 31 21.51 -10.35 -10.03
CA SER A 31 20.93 -8.99 -10.00
C SER A 31 19.39 -8.95 -10.12
N THR A 32 18.80 -9.92 -10.83
CA THR A 32 17.33 -10.03 -10.96
C THR A 32 16.62 -10.40 -9.66
N VAL A 33 17.31 -11.04 -8.71
CA VAL A 33 16.74 -11.47 -7.43
C VAL A 33 16.45 -10.26 -6.55
N GLY A 34 17.35 -9.28 -6.48
CA GLY A 34 17.16 -8.05 -5.72
C GLY A 34 15.94 -7.27 -6.20
N PHE A 35 15.81 -7.06 -7.51
CA PHE A 35 14.68 -6.34 -8.09
C PHE A 35 13.34 -7.05 -7.85
N VAL A 36 13.26 -8.37 -8.12
CA VAL A 36 12.04 -9.14 -7.94
C VAL A 36 11.63 -9.16 -6.46
N HIS A 37 12.59 -9.31 -5.54
CA HIS A 37 12.32 -9.29 -4.10
C HIS A 37 11.77 -7.91 -3.68
N GLY A 38 12.43 -6.82 -4.11
CA GLY A 38 11.95 -5.47 -3.86
C GLY A 38 10.56 -5.20 -4.43
N PHE A 39 10.24 -5.78 -5.60
CA PHE A 39 8.93 -5.63 -6.23
C PHE A 39 7.82 -6.44 -5.53
N VAL A 40 8.11 -7.68 -5.14
CA VAL A 40 7.10 -8.58 -4.55
C VAL A 40 6.84 -8.23 -3.09
N HIS A 41 7.87 -7.83 -2.35
CA HIS A 41 7.78 -7.58 -0.91
C HIS A 41 6.64 -6.60 -0.54
N PRO A 42 6.53 -5.39 -1.12
CA PRO A 42 5.47 -4.44 -0.77
C PRO A 42 4.06 -4.87 -1.18
N VAL A 43 3.91 -5.78 -2.14
CA VAL A 43 2.59 -6.28 -2.54
C VAL A 43 2.11 -7.44 -1.69
N THR A 44 2.95 -7.98 -0.81
CA THR A 44 2.58 -9.03 0.15
C THR A 44 2.21 -8.47 1.53
N GLY A 45 2.62 -7.25 1.88
CA GLY A 45 2.23 -6.57 3.11
C GLY A 45 0.87 -5.87 2.96
N ILE A 46 -0.12 -6.30 3.75
CA ILE A 46 -1.48 -5.73 3.66
C ILE A 46 -1.51 -4.24 4.04
N ASP A 47 -0.73 -3.84 5.01
CA ASP A 47 -0.54 -2.45 5.45
C ASP A 47 -0.03 -1.56 4.32
N HIS A 48 1.02 -2.03 3.62
CA HIS A 48 1.59 -1.32 2.49
C HIS A 48 0.59 -1.22 1.32
N VAL A 49 -0.03 -2.32 0.93
CA VAL A 49 -1.04 -2.33 -0.14
C VAL A 49 -2.19 -1.36 0.17
N LEU A 50 -2.73 -1.40 1.39
CA LEU A 50 -3.82 -0.50 1.80
C LEU A 50 -3.39 0.96 1.80
N ALA A 51 -2.20 1.29 2.34
CA ALA A 51 -1.69 2.65 2.34
C ALA A 51 -1.48 3.18 0.93
N MET A 52 -0.84 2.41 0.04
CA MET A 52 -0.55 2.84 -1.34
C MET A 52 -1.82 3.02 -2.16
N VAL A 53 -2.77 2.10 -2.06
CA VAL A 53 -4.08 2.24 -2.73
C VAL A 53 -4.83 3.46 -2.17
N ALA A 54 -4.78 3.71 -0.85
CA ALA A 54 -5.39 4.89 -0.24
C ALA A 54 -4.75 6.20 -0.72
N VAL A 55 -3.41 6.27 -0.88
CA VAL A 55 -2.72 7.42 -1.51
C VAL A 55 -3.27 7.69 -2.92
N GLY A 56 -3.41 6.63 -3.73
CA GLY A 56 -3.97 6.75 -5.08
C GLY A 56 -5.42 7.22 -5.09
N LEU A 57 -6.28 6.67 -4.23
CA LEU A 57 -7.67 7.10 -4.06
C LEU A 57 -7.77 8.56 -3.58
N PHE A 58 -6.91 8.96 -2.64
CA PHE A 58 -6.84 10.33 -2.15
C PHE A 58 -6.41 11.29 -3.26
N ALA A 59 -5.39 10.95 -4.05
CA ALA A 59 -4.97 11.72 -5.21
C ALA A 59 -6.11 11.85 -6.24
N ALA A 60 -6.87 10.77 -6.50
CA ALA A 60 -8.03 10.79 -7.39
C ALA A 60 -9.17 11.67 -6.85
N ASN A 61 -9.40 11.68 -5.54
CA ASN A 61 -10.40 12.55 -4.90
C ASN A 61 -10.06 14.03 -5.03
N LEU A 62 -8.78 14.39 -4.95
CA LEU A 62 -8.30 15.78 -5.13
C LEU A 62 -8.30 16.19 -6.61
N GLY A 63 -7.96 15.27 -7.51
CA GLY A 63 -7.92 15.50 -8.95
C GLY A 63 -6.80 16.45 -9.42
N GLY A 64 -6.84 16.82 -10.70
CA GLY A 64 -5.91 17.78 -11.29
C GLY A 64 -4.43 17.41 -11.04
N ARG A 65 -3.64 18.34 -10.52
CA ARG A 65 -2.21 18.15 -10.24
C ARG A 65 -1.94 17.11 -9.16
N ALA A 66 -2.88 16.84 -8.25
CA ALA A 66 -2.72 15.86 -7.19
C ALA A 66 -2.53 14.44 -7.74
N LEU A 67 -3.09 14.12 -8.93
CA LEU A 67 -2.99 12.80 -9.55
C LEU A 67 -1.55 12.31 -9.73
N TRP A 68 -0.61 13.20 -9.92
CA TRP A 68 0.80 12.86 -10.06
C TRP A 68 1.66 13.39 -8.92
N ALA A 69 1.36 14.59 -8.38
CA ALA A 69 2.20 15.23 -7.37
C ALA A 69 2.17 14.50 -6.03
N VAL A 70 1.00 13.99 -5.60
CA VAL A 70 0.84 13.25 -4.34
C VAL A 70 1.57 11.89 -4.40
N PRO A 71 1.34 11.03 -5.41
CA PRO A 71 2.12 9.80 -5.59
C PRO A 71 3.63 10.04 -5.72
N LEU A 72 4.04 11.03 -6.51
CA LEU A 72 5.46 11.34 -6.70
C LEU A 72 6.11 11.77 -5.38
N SER A 73 5.43 12.62 -4.58
CA SER A 73 5.91 13.02 -3.26
C SER A 73 6.12 11.79 -2.37
N PHE A 74 5.14 10.87 -2.34
CA PHE A 74 5.25 9.64 -1.56
C PHE A 74 6.48 8.82 -2.00
N VAL A 75 6.59 8.46 -3.27
CA VAL A 75 7.69 7.62 -3.79
C VAL A 75 9.06 8.27 -3.55
N SER A 76 9.17 9.60 -3.75
CA SER A 76 10.44 10.31 -3.57
C SER A 76 10.87 10.33 -2.09
N VAL A 77 9.95 10.63 -1.17
CA VAL A 77 10.26 10.67 0.26
C VAL A 77 10.45 9.27 0.83
N MET A 78 9.70 8.28 0.32
CA MET A 78 9.89 6.87 0.64
C MET A 78 11.30 6.38 0.27
N ALA A 79 11.84 6.80 -0.88
CA ALA A 79 13.23 6.49 -1.26
C ALA A 79 14.22 7.04 -0.22
N VAL A 80 13.99 8.26 0.29
CA VAL A 80 14.81 8.82 1.38
C VAL A 80 14.69 7.97 2.65
N GLY A 81 13.48 7.61 3.05
CA GLY A 81 13.25 6.68 4.18
C GLY A 81 13.98 5.36 4.01
N GLY A 82 13.95 4.78 2.79
CA GLY A 82 14.66 3.56 2.44
C GLY A 82 16.18 3.67 2.62
N VAL A 83 16.77 4.78 2.18
CA VAL A 83 18.20 5.06 2.40
C VAL A 83 18.53 5.13 3.89
N LEU A 84 17.68 5.75 4.70
CA LEU A 84 17.87 5.78 6.18
C LEU A 84 17.84 4.38 6.77
N GLY A 85 16.88 3.53 6.34
CA GLY A 85 16.78 2.14 6.79
C GLY A 85 18.02 1.31 6.43
N VAL A 86 18.44 1.36 5.16
CA VAL A 86 19.67 0.68 4.69
C VAL A 86 20.91 1.16 5.44
N ALA A 87 20.99 2.46 5.76
CA ALA A 87 22.10 3.04 6.50
C ALA A 87 22.08 2.72 8.00
N GLY A 88 21.06 2.02 8.51
CA GLY A 88 20.90 1.70 9.94
C GLY A 88 20.57 2.92 10.80
N ILE A 89 20.12 4.02 10.21
CA ILE A 89 19.69 5.23 10.92
C ILE A 89 18.29 4.99 11.46
N GLY A 90 18.15 4.85 12.78
CA GLY A 90 16.86 4.51 13.41
C GLY A 90 15.82 5.61 13.27
N VAL A 91 14.61 5.23 12.87
CA VAL A 91 13.40 6.06 12.95
C VAL A 91 12.51 5.45 14.04
N PRO A 92 12.08 6.24 15.05
CA PRO A 92 11.26 5.69 16.12
C PRO A 92 9.84 5.38 15.64
N PHE A 93 9.20 4.38 16.24
CA PHE A 93 7.79 4.03 16.05
C PHE A 93 7.39 3.72 14.59
N VAL A 94 8.25 3.05 13.84
CA VAL A 94 8.04 2.75 12.41
C VAL A 94 6.73 1.99 12.19
N GLU A 95 6.51 0.89 12.90
CA GLU A 95 5.29 0.06 12.78
C GLU A 95 4.02 0.86 13.11
N ALA A 96 4.08 1.66 14.19
CA ALA A 96 2.96 2.54 14.53
C ALA A 96 2.73 3.61 13.46
N GLY A 97 3.80 4.18 12.88
CA GLY A 97 3.72 5.15 11.78
C GLY A 97 3.06 4.56 10.53
N ILE A 98 3.40 3.30 10.20
CA ILE A 98 2.79 2.56 9.09
C ILE A 98 1.30 2.33 9.36
N ALA A 99 0.93 1.78 10.52
CA ALA A 99 -0.47 1.52 10.87
C ALA A 99 -1.31 2.80 10.92
N ILE A 100 -0.77 3.88 11.51
CA ILE A 100 -1.43 5.20 11.53
C ILE A 100 -1.60 5.76 10.12
N SER A 101 -0.65 5.51 9.20
CA SER A 101 -0.80 5.94 7.80
C SER A 101 -2.03 5.34 7.15
N VAL A 102 -2.29 4.04 7.35
CA VAL A 102 -3.48 3.35 6.82
C VAL A 102 -4.75 3.96 7.41
N ILE A 103 -4.77 4.25 8.73
CA ILE A 103 -5.91 4.90 9.39
C ILE A 103 -6.17 6.28 8.79
N VAL A 104 -5.15 7.13 8.77
CA VAL A 104 -5.30 8.54 8.37
C VAL A 104 -5.62 8.66 6.88
N LEU A 105 -4.95 7.90 6.02
CA LEU A 105 -5.21 7.90 4.58
C LEU A 105 -6.58 7.29 4.28
N GLY A 106 -6.97 6.23 4.98
CA GLY A 106 -8.32 5.66 4.92
C GLY A 106 -9.40 6.69 5.28
N LEU A 107 -9.20 7.44 6.37
CA LEU A 107 -10.09 8.53 6.77
C LEU A 107 -10.11 9.68 5.75
N ALA A 108 -8.96 10.05 5.18
CA ALA A 108 -8.88 11.08 4.15
C ALA A 108 -9.73 10.71 2.92
N VAL A 109 -9.74 9.43 2.55
CA VAL A 109 -10.60 8.88 1.49
C VAL A 109 -12.06 8.83 1.92
N ALA A 110 -12.36 8.30 3.12
CA ALA A 110 -13.72 8.16 3.64
C ALA A 110 -14.44 9.50 3.80
N LEU A 111 -13.75 10.48 4.34
CA LEU A 111 -14.28 11.82 4.59
C LEU A 111 -14.14 12.74 3.37
N ARG A 112 -13.54 12.23 2.28
CA ARG A 112 -13.33 12.97 1.04
C ARG A 112 -12.63 14.31 1.27
N TRP A 113 -11.55 14.32 2.04
CA TRP A 113 -10.83 15.53 2.36
C TRP A 113 -10.39 16.30 1.09
N GLN A 114 -10.70 17.58 1.07
CA GLN A 114 -10.36 18.50 -0.02
C GLN A 114 -9.27 19.46 0.47
N TRP A 115 -8.03 18.98 0.45
CA TRP A 115 -6.89 19.73 0.91
C TRP A 115 -6.11 20.36 -0.25
N PRO A 116 -5.39 21.45 -0.01
CA PRO A 116 -4.41 21.95 -0.97
C PRO A 116 -3.39 20.85 -1.30
N VAL A 117 -2.99 20.77 -2.56
CA VAL A 117 -2.08 19.72 -3.04
C VAL A 117 -0.80 19.66 -2.21
N ALA A 118 -0.25 20.82 -1.83
CA ALA A 118 0.95 20.89 -0.99
C ALA A 118 0.75 20.24 0.39
N ALA A 119 -0.41 20.44 1.02
CA ALA A 119 -0.72 19.81 2.31
C ALA A 119 -0.91 18.29 2.17
N ALA A 120 -1.53 17.83 1.08
CA ALA A 120 -1.66 16.42 0.77
C ALA A 120 -0.29 15.76 0.53
N MET A 121 0.60 16.43 -0.22
CA MET A 121 1.99 15.99 -0.45
C MET A 121 2.77 15.89 0.86
N ALA A 122 2.64 16.87 1.76
CA ALA A 122 3.30 16.85 3.06
C ALA A 122 2.81 15.69 3.93
N LEU A 123 1.48 15.47 3.99
CA LEU A 123 0.87 14.36 4.73
C LEU A 123 1.41 13.01 4.27
N VAL A 124 1.32 12.73 2.95
CA VAL A 124 1.79 11.46 2.42
C VAL A 124 3.31 11.31 2.53
N GLY A 125 4.06 12.41 2.42
CA GLY A 125 5.52 12.43 2.59
C GLY A 125 5.96 12.04 3.99
N ILE A 126 5.27 12.54 5.03
CA ILE A 126 5.54 12.13 6.42
C ILE A 126 5.41 10.62 6.58
N PHE A 127 4.33 10.04 6.09
CA PHE A 127 4.09 8.60 6.18
C PHE A 127 5.05 7.79 5.30
N ALA A 128 5.45 8.33 4.15
CA ALA A 128 6.39 7.69 3.24
C ALA A 128 7.75 7.38 3.89
N ILE A 129 8.20 8.22 4.87
CA ILE A 129 9.44 7.96 5.60
C ILE A 129 9.37 6.62 6.34
N PHE A 130 8.26 6.34 7.04
CA PHE A 130 8.09 5.09 7.79
C PHE A 130 8.08 3.87 6.87
N HIS A 131 7.30 3.91 5.78
CA HIS A 131 7.25 2.83 4.80
C HIS A 131 8.61 2.59 4.14
N GLY A 132 9.30 3.65 3.74
CA GLY A 132 10.63 3.52 3.15
C GLY A 132 11.64 2.96 4.15
N HIS A 133 11.64 3.47 5.38
CA HIS A 133 12.56 3.02 6.43
C HIS A 133 12.38 1.54 6.76
N ALA A 134 11.13 1.06 6.96
CA ALA A 134 10.86 -0.35 7.23
C ALA A 134 11.48 -1.24 6.16
N HIS A 135 11.14 -0.98 4.91
CA HIS A 135 11.62 -1.81 3.80
C HIS A 135 13.12 -1.69 3.53
N GLY A 136 13.73 -0.51 3.80
CA GLY A 136 15.17 -0.36 3.74
C GLY A 136 15.90 -1.16 4.83
N ALA A 137 15.32 -1.21 6.04
CA ALA A 137 15.88 -1.96 7.16
C ALA A 137 15.70 -3.49 6.99
N GLU A 138 14.67 -3.93 6.28
CA GLU A 138 14.36 -5.33 5.99
C GLU A 138 15.01 -5.87 4.71
N MET A 139 15.77 -5.02 4.01
CA MET A 139 16.43 -5.43 2.78
C MET A 139 17.39 -6.58 3.03
N PRO A 140 17.34 -7.69 2.24
CA PRO A 140 18.26 -8.79 2.38
C PRO A 140 19.71 -8.35 2.19
N VAL A 141 20.62 -8.86 3.03
CA VAL A 141 22.03 -8.46 3.05
C VAL A 141 22.80 -8.80 1.77
N ASP A 142 22.30 -9.75 0.99
CA ASP A 142 22.85 -10.20 -0.30
C ASP A 142 22.19 -9.51 -1.51
N ALA A 143 21.16 -8.68 -1.27
CA ALA A 143 20.50 -7.93 -2.33
C ALA A 143 21.27 -6.65 -2.68
N SER A 144 21.29 -6.31 -3.99
CA SER A 144 21.71 -4.98 -4.41
C SER A 144 20.68 -3.96 -3.96
N GLY A 145 21.10 -3.01 -3.11
CA GLY A 145 20.21 -1.96 -2.59
C GLY A 145 19.53 -1.14 -3.68
N LEU A 146 20.23 -0.91 -4.79
CA LEU A 146 19.67 -0.19 -5.94
C LEU A 146 18.56 -0.99 -6.62
N GLU A 147 18.80 -2.28 -6.90
CA GLU A 147 17.82 -3.13 -7.58
C GLU A 147 16.58 -3.37 -6.71
N TYR A 148 16.80 -3.66 -5.42
CA TYR A 148 15.71 -3.79 -4.45
C TYR A 148 14.89 -2.49 -4.38
N GLY A 149 15.54 -1.34 -4.22
CA GLY A 149 14.89 -0.04 -4.17
C GLY A 149 14.09 0.29 -5.44
N LEU A 150 14.63 -0.02 -6.64
CA LEU A 150 13.92 0.18 -7.90
C LEU A 150 12.69 -0.71 -8.02
N GLY A 151 12.78 -1.99 -7.64
CA GLY A 151 11.64 -2.90 -7.62
C GLY A 151 10.55 -2.41 -6.67
N PHE A 152 10.94 -2.02 -5.47
CA PHE A 152 10.06 -1.48 -4.44
C PHE A 152 9.34 -0.19 -4.87
N MET A 153 10.07 0.77 -5.42
CA MET A 153 9.49 2.02 -5.92
C MET A 153 8.51 1.79 -7.07
N LEU A 154 8.83 0.85 -7.97
CA LEU A 154 7.94 0.50 -9.08
C LEU A 154 6.65 -0.13 -8.57
N ALA A 155 6.71 -1.10 -7.66
CA ALA A 155 5.54 -1.73 -7.07
C ALA A 155 4.64 -0.69 -6.37
N THR A 156 5.24 0.19 -5.57
CA THR A 156 4.54 1.30 -4.90
C THR A 156 3.85 2.22 -5.90
N ALA A 157 4.55 2.64 -6.96
CA ALA A 157 3.98 3.48 -8.01
C ALA A 157 2.79 2.80 -8.71
N LEU A 158 2.89 1.50 -8.99
CA LEU A 158 1.79 0.72 -9.59
C LEU A 158 0.59 0.62 -8.65
N LEU A 159 0.78 0.42 -7.36
CA LEU A 159 -0.31 0.44 -6.38
C LEU A 159 -0.99 1.81 -6.30
N HIS A 160 -0.24 2.92 -6.41
CA HIS A 160 -0.83 4.25 -6.53
C HIS A 160 -1.68 4.37 -7.79
N VAL A 161 -1.18 3.89 -8.94
CA VAL A 161 -1.94 3.89 -10.20
C VAL A 161 -3.23 3.06 -10.08
N VAL A 162 -3.17 1.91 -9.41
CA VAL A 162 -4.38 1.11 -9.11
C VAL A 162 -5.37 1.93 -8.29
N GLY A 163 -4.93 2.59 -7.22
CA GLY A 163 -5.79 3.44 -6.39
C GLY A 163 -6.41 4.60 -7.18
N ILE A 164 -5.63 5.28 -8.02
CA ILE A 164 -6.12 6.34 -8.92
C ILE A 164 -7.15 5.78 -9.90
N GLY A 165 -6.83 4.66 -10.53
CA GLY A 165 -7.72 3.99 -11.47
C GLY A 165 -9.06 3.59 -10.85
N LEU A 166 -9.02 3.03 -9.64
CA LEU A 166 -10.23 2.70 -8.86
C LEU A 166 -11.04 3.97 -8.54
N GLY A 167 -10.39 5.03 -8.06
CA GLY A 167 -11.06 6.29 -7.73
C GLY A 167 -11.77 6.91 -8.94
N ILE A 168 -11.08 7.02 -10.09
CA ILE A 168 -11.62 7.56 -11.33
C ILE A 168 -12.70 6.60 -11.91
N GLY A 169 -12.44 5.29 -11.90
CA GLY A 169 -13.35 4.28 -12.38
C GLY A 169 -14.67 4.31 -11.64
N ILE A 170 -14.63 4.25 -10.30
CA ILE A 170 -15.84 4.30 -9.46
C ILE A 170 -16.60 5.62 -9.70
N ALA A 171 -15.90 6.75 -9.82
CA ALA A 171 -16.54 8.04 -10.06
C ALA A 171 -17.36 8.09 -11.36
N ARG A 172 -17.05 7.25 -12.34
CA ARG A 172 -17.79 7.14 -13.62
C ARG A 172 -19.10 6.34 -13.53
N PHE A 173 -19.24 5.46 -12.52
CA PHE A 173 -20.39 4.54 -12.39
C PHE A 173 -21.65 5.16 -11.78
N GLY A 174 -21.67 6.44 -11.42
CA GLY A 174 -22.89 7.12 -10.99
C GLY A 174 -22.70 8.16 -9.89
N ARG A 175 -23.44 9.25 -10.01
CA ARG A 175 -23.33 10.41 -9.12
C ARG A 175 -23.76 10.13 -7.67
N THR A 176 -24.67 9.19 -7.45
CA THR A 176 -25.24 8.90 -6.13
C THR A 176 -24.58 7.70 -5.43
N THR A 177 -24.12 6.72 -6.19
CA THR A 177 -23.57 5.47 -5.65
C THR A 177 -22.04 5.55 -5.45
N SER A 178 -21.33 6.20 -6.38
CA SER A 178 -19.87 6.26 -6.37
C SER A 178 -19.27 6.93 -5.13
N PRO A 179 -19.81 8.06 -4.59
CA PRO A 179 -19.25 8.64 -3.38
C PRO A 179 -19.32 7.69 -2.18
N ARG A 180 -20.45 6.97 -2.02
CA ARG A 180 -20.64 6.03 -0.93
C ARG A 180 -19.66 4.86 -0.99
N VAL A 181 -19.44 4.30 -2.17
CA VAL A 181 -18.49 3.18 -2.35
C VAL A 181 -17.08 3.60 -1.93
N ILE A 182 -16.61 4.78 -2.36
CA ILE A 182 -15.31 5.31 -1.98
C ILE A 182 -15.23 5.56 -0.47
N GLN A 183 -16.28 6.15 0.12
CA GLN A 183 -16.34 6.41 1.56
C GLN A 183 -16.31 5.13 2.39
N PHE A 184 -17.09 4.11 2.02
CA PHE A 184 -17.07 2.81 2.67
C PHE A 184 -15.71 2.11 2.52
N GLY A 185 -15.10 2.16 1.32
CA GLY A 185 -13.76 1.62 1.08
C GLY A 185 -12.71 2.29 1.97
N GLY A 186 -12.72 3.63 2.03
CA GLY A 186 -11.82 4.39 2.91
C GLY A 186 -12.06 4.09 4.40
N GLY A 187 -13.32 3.97 4.82
CA GLY A 187 -13.68 3.58 6.18
C GLY A 187 -13.19 2.17 6.54
N ALA A 188 -13.34 1.22 5.62
CA ALA A 188 -12.82 -0.14 5.81
C ALA A 188 -11.28 -0.16 5.93
N MET A 189 -10.58 0.66 5.13
CA MET A 189 -9.13 0.82 5.25
C MET A 189 -8.75 1.38 6.62
N ALA A 190 -9.45 2.40 7.11
CA ALA A 190 -9.18 2.98 8.43
C ALA A 190 -9.40 1.97 9.56
N VAL A 191 -10.45 1.15 9.48
CA VAL A 191 -10.70 0.06 10.44
C VAL A 191 -9.61 -1.02 10.36
N ALA A 192 -9.18 -1.40 9.15
CA ALA A 192 -8.06 -2.32 8.98
C ALA A 192 -6.78 -1.76 9.61
N GLY A 193 -6.47 -0.47 9.37
CA GLY A 193 -5.33 0.19 10.01
C GLY A 193 -5.39 0.17 11.54
N LEU A 194 -6.59 0.29 12.14
CA LEU A 194 -6.78 0.13 13.57
C LEU A 194 -6.51 -1.32 14.01
N GLY A 195 -6.93 -2.31 13.23
CA GLY A 195 -6.64 -3.72 13.47
C GLY A 195 -5.13 -4.01 13.45
N ILE A 196 -4.41 -3.42 12.47
CA ILE A 196 -2.94 -3.51 12.39
C ILE A 196 -2.30 -2.85 13.62
N LEU A 197 -2.71 -1.64 13.98
CA LEU A 197 -2.16 -0.91 15.13
C LEU A 197 -2.34 -1.65 16.45
N THR A 198 -3.45 -2.37 16.60
CA THR A 198 -3.76 -3.15 17.81
C THR A 198 -3.26 -4.59 17.78
N GLY A 199 -2.63 -5.03 16.67
CA GLY A 199 -2.13 -6.39 16.50
C GLY A 199 -3.21 -7.46 16.36
N VAL A 200 -4.41 -7.08 15.92
CA VAL A 200 -5.52 -8.02 15.66
C VAL A 200 -5.39 -8.68 14.29
N ILE A 201 -4.77 -7.96 13.34
CA ILE A 201 -4.43 -8.44 12.00
C ILE A 201 -3.02 -8.02 11.64
#